data_e662ccf82413b702e1cb8acc342d7c92
#
_entry.id   e662ccf82413b702e1cb8acc342d7c92
#
_cell.length_a   1.000
_cell.length_b   1.000
_cell.length_c   1.000
_cell.angle_alpha   90.00
_cell.angle_beta   90.00
_cell.angle_gamma   90.00
#
_symmetry.space_group_name_H-M   'P 1'
#
loop_
_entity.id
_entity.type
_entity.pdbx_description
1 polymer ?
#
loop_
_entity_poly.entity_id
_entity_poly.type
_entity_poly.pdbx_seq_one_letter_code
_entity_poly.pdbx_strand_id
1 'polypeptide(L)'
;HPQASGYHLLAWRGVIRKVFGHSTPYLMAKDEEGKVRGVLPLIFTKSPMFGRFLTSMAFFNYGGVLVDDAEVGGALLEAAAATAKEVGAAHIELRQDEPLATAWPVRSKKVSMRLALPPDYETLLKAFPSKLRSQVRRAQKEGMDVRVGGTELLGDYYRVFARCMRDLGTPVYERGFFEAILETFPKEVRLCVVSLNGAPLASGLLYGFRSTLEIPWAASDKRFSRLSPNMFLYGAVLEYACREGFKAFDFGRSSVDSGTYRFKAQWGAQPHQLHWYYWLSEGRTIPELNPDNPKYQAAIAAWK
;
A
#
# COMPACT_ATOMS: atom_id res chain seq x y z
N HIS A 1 16.76 -8.73 7.55
CA HIS A 1 17.04 -9.04 6.14
C HIS A 1 17.04 -7.74 5.31
N PRO A 2 17.97 -7.55 4.35
CA PRO A 2 18.06 -6.32 3.55
C PRO A 2 16.78 -6.00 2.76
N GLN A 3 16.16 -6.98 2.15
CA GLN A 3 14.93 -6.85 1.35
C GLN A 3 13.63 -6.75 2.18
N ALA A 4 13.73 -6.74 3.53
CA ALA A 4 12.53 -6.62 4.35
C ALA A 4 11.87 -5.26 4.14
N SER A 5 10.55 -5.28 3.90
CA SER A 5 9.68 -4.11 3.99
C SER A 5 9.04 -4.01 5.37
N GLY A 6 8.46 -2.88 5.68
CA GLY A 6 7.69 -2.68 6.90
C GLY A 6 6.54 -3.69 7.07
N TYR A 7 6.03 -4.24 5.98
CA TYR A 7 4.94 -5.22 5.97
C TYR A 7 5.33 -6.63 6.43
N HIS A 8 6.64 -6.91 6.62
CA HIS A 8 7.12 -8.15 7.24
C HIS A 8 7.14 -8.08 8.77
N LEU A 9 6.84 -6.93 9.38
CA LEU A 9 6.77 -6.80 10.83
C LEU A 9 5.58 -7.62 11.38
N LEU A 10 5.87 -8.44 12.41
CA LEU A 10 4.86 -9.31 13.03
C LEU A 10 3.67 -8.54 13.62
N ALA A 11 3.87 -7.28 13.99
CA ALA A 11 2.84 -6.42 14.55
C ALA A 11 1.60 -6.26 13.63
N TRP A 12 1.78 -6.32 12.31
CA TRP A 12 0.66 -6.31 11.36
C TRP A 12 -0.32 -7.46 11.57
N ARG A 13 0.16 -8.62 12.02
CA ARG A 13 -0.70 -9.76 12.38
C ARG A 13 -1.74 -9.38 13.42
N GLY A 14 -1.33 -8.59 14.42
CA GLY A 14 -2.21 -8.08 15.46
C GLY A 14 -3.29 -7.16 14.89
N VAL A 15 -2.91 -6.20 14.04
CA VAL A 15 -3.83 -5.27 13.38
C VAL A 15 -4.88 -6.03 12.56
N ILE A 16 -4.45 -6.95 11.71
CA ILE A 16 -5.35 -7.71 10.82
C ILE A 16 -6.33 -8.59 11.62
N ARG A 17 -5.86 -9.24 12.67
CA ARG A 17 -6.72 -10.07 13.53
C ARG A 17 -7.71 -9.24 14.34
N LYS A 18 -7.26 -8.11 14.91
CA LYS A 18 -8.09 -7.21 15.71
C LYS A 18 -9.23 -6.61 14.89
N VAL A 19 -8.93 -6.17 13.66
CA VAL A 19 -9.88 -5.40 12.85
C VAL A 19 -10.77 -6.29 11.99
N PHE A 20 -10.19 -7.26 11.30
CA PHE A 20 -10.92 -8.06 10.29
C PHE A 20 -11.27 -9.47 10.76
N GLY A 21 -10.74 -9.91 11.91
CA GLY A 21 -10.95 -11.28 12.39
C GLY A 21 -10.33 -12.36 11.49
N HIS A 22 -9.49 -11.98 10.53
CA HIS A 22 -8.89 -12.93 9.61
C HIS A 22 -7.87 -13.84 10.29
N SER A 23 -7.86 -15.12 9.92
CA SER A 23 -6.76 -16.01 10.26
C SER A 23 -5.48 -15.60 9.54
N THR A 24 -4.37 -15.64 10.25
CA THR A 24 -3.08 -15.17 9.77
C THR A 24 -2.03 -16.27 9.93
N PRO A 25 -2.01 -17.28 9.05
CA PRO A 25 -1.03 -18.36 9.09
C PRO A 25 0.33 -17.84 8.57
N TYR A 26 1.08 -17.15 9.45
CA TYR A 26 2.43 -16.70 9.13
C TYR A 26 3.37 -17.89 9.18
N LEU A 27 4.13 -18.11 8.12
CA LEU A 27 5.09 -19.19 7.99
C LEU A 27 6.50 -18.66 8.27
N MET A 28 7.33 -19.51 8.88
CA MET A 28 8.71 -19.18 9.19
C MET A 28 9.56 -20.45 8.98
N ALA A 29 10.62 -20.33 8.19
CA ALA A 29 11.65 -21.35 8.04
C ALA A 29 12.80 -21.10 9.02
N LYS A 30 13.30 -22.16 9.66
CA LYS A 30 14.46 -22.14 10.54
C LYS A 30 15.46 -23.20 10.09
N ASP A 31 16.74 -22.94 10.30
CA ASP A 31 17.78 -23.96 10.17
C ASP A 31 17.84 -24.89 11.41
N GLU A 32 18.77 -25.84 11.41
CA GLU A 32 18.94 -26.82 12.50
C GLU A 32 19.33 -26.14 13.82
N GLU A 33 19.99 -25.01 13.77
CA GLU A 33 20.39 -24.22 14.94
C GLU A 33 19.24 -23.34 15.46
N GLY A 34 18.06 -23.34 14.77
CA GLY A 34 16.88 -22.57 15.13
C GLY A 34 16.90 -21.12 14.65
N LYS A 35 17.88 -20.72 13.86
CA LYS A 35 17.97 -19.38 13.25
C LYS A 35 16.93 -19.22 12.15
N VAL A 36 16.24 -18.10 12.14
CA VAL A 36 15.25 -17.78 11.09
C VAL A 36 15.96 -17.49 9.77
N ARG A 37 15.62 -18.26 8.73
CA ARG A 37 16.14 -18.17 7.37
C ARG A 37 15.12 -17.61 6.38
N GLY A 38 13.85 -17.61 6.74
CA GLY A 38 12.81 -17.04 5.90
C GLY A 38 11.48 -16.88 6.61
N VAL A 39 10.65 -15.96 6.07
CA VAL A 39 9.29 -15.70 6.56
C VAL A 39 8.33 -15.47 5.40
N LEU A 40 7.09 -15.85 5.59
CA LEU A 40 6.00 -15.56 4.67
C LEU A 40 4.75 -15.18 5.47
N PRO A 41 4.37 -13.90 5.51
CA PRO A 41 3.14 -13.44 6.14
C PRO A 41 1.95 -13.76 5.24
N LEU A 42 1.05 -14.63 5.66
CA LEU A 42 -0.18 -14.96 4.94
C LEU A 42 -1.41 -14.53 5.74
N ILE A 43 -2.43 -14.09 5.01
CA ILE A 43 -3.73 -13.72 5.53
C ILE A 43 -4.77 -14.56 4.81
N PHE A 44 -5.55 -15.32 5.58
CA PHE A 44 -6.62 -16.14 5.04
C PHE A 44 -7.92 -15.35 5.03
N THR A 45 -8.46 -15.11 3.85
CA THR A 45 -9.72 -14.40 3.64
C THR A 45 -10.82 -15.38 3.27
N LYS A 46 -11.97 -15.25 3.95
CA LYS A 46 -13.23 -15.88 3.58
C LYS A 46 -14.21 -14.80 3.18
N SER A 47 -14.74 -14.88 1.97
CA SER A 47 -15.72 -13.94 1.47
C SER A 47 -16.81 -14.67 0.71
N PRO A 48 -18.10 -14.40 0.98
CA PRO A 48 -19.20 -14.94 0.18
C PRO A 48 -19.08 -14.58 -1.31
N MET A 49 -18.51 -13.40 -1.63
CA MET A 49 -18.37 -12.89 -2.99
C MET A 49 -17.10 -13.39 -3.66
N PHE A 50 -15.96 -13.43 -2.94
CA PHE A 50 -14.63 -13.69 -3.51
C PHE A 50 -14.10 -15.09 -3.19
N GLY A 51 -14.84 -15.87 -2.38
CA GLY A 51 -14.43 -17.22 -2.00
C GLY A 51 -13.41 -17.25 -0.85
N ARG A 52 -12.59 -18.32 -0.85
CA ARG A 52 -11.58 -18.59 0.19
C ARG A 52 -10.20 -18.53 -0.46
N PHE A 53 -9.32 -17.72 0.05
CA PHE A 53 -7.97 -17.55 -0.51
C PHE A 53 -6.97 -17.03 0.53
N LEU A 54 -5.70 -17.24 0.25
CA LEU A 54 -4.58 -16.70 1.01
C LEU A 54 -3.93 -15.56 0.23
N THR A 55 -3.56 -14.48 0.91
CA THR A 55 -2.79 -13.39 0.30
C THR A 55 -1.64 -13.02 1.21
N SER A 56 -0.43 -12.85 0.65
CA SER A 56 0.66 -12.26 1.41
C SER A 56 0.37 -10.77 1.61
N MET A 57 0.22 -10.37 2.87
CA MET A 57 -0.12 -8.99 3.26
C MET A 57 -1.26 -8.39 2.43
N ALA A 58 -2.46 -8.98 2.54
CA ALA A 58 -3.69 -8.41 2.01
C ALA A 58 -3.82 -6.94 2.47
N PHE A 59 -4.45 -6.11 1.65
CA PHE A 59 -4.63 -4.65 1.84
C PHE A 59 -3.40 -3.79 1.49
N PHE A 60 -2.20 -4.37 1.39
CA PHE A 60 -0.95 -3.65 1.12
C PHE A 60 -0.42 -3.92 -0.29
N ASN A 61 0.59 -3.14 -0.68
CA ASN A 61 1.12 -3.19 -2.04
C ASN A 61 2.03 -4.39 -2.27
N TYR A 62 2.80 -4.79 -1.25
CA TYR A 62 3.77 -5.88 -1.25
C TYR A 62 3.97 -6.41 0.18
N GLY A 63 4.78 -7.45 0.36
CA GLY A 63 5.04 -8.10 1.63
C GLY A 63 4.97 -9.63 1.49
N GLY A 64 5.61 -10.17 0.45
CA GLY A 64 5.61 -11.59 0.10
C GLY A 64 6.63 -12.42 0.88
N VAL A 65 7.24 -13.36 0.19
CA VAL A 65 8.30 -14.22 0.73
C VAL A 65 9.56 -13.40 0.97
N LEU A 66 10.16 -13.57 2.13
CA LEU A 66 11.45 -12.99 2.49
C LEU A 66 12.36 -14.13 2.94
N VAL A 67 13.44 -14.41 2.21
CA VAL A 67 14.30 -15.57 2.41
C VAL A 67 15.76 -15.24 2.15
N ASP A 68 16.66 -16.01 2.78
CA ASP A 68 18.09 -15.89 2.57
C ASP A 68 18.54 -16.52 1.25
N ASP A 69 17.84 -17.59 0.80
CA ASP A 69 18.18 -18.34 -0.42
C ASP A 69 16.94 -19.00 -1.07
N ALA A 70 17.14 -19.55 -2.26
CA ALA A 70 16.08 -20.15 -3.06
C ALA A 70 15.53 -21.47 -2.51
N GLU A 71 16.34 -22.26 -1.82
CA GLU A 71 15.94 -23.55 -1.22
C GLU A 71 14.93 -23.30 -0.09
N VAL A 72 15.26 -22.37 0.80
CA VAL A 72 14.36 -21.92 1.88
C VAL A 72 13.08 -21.33 1.28
N GLY A 73 13.20 -20.60 0.15
CA GLY A 73 12.05 -20.10 -0.60
C GLY A 73 11.13 -21.21 -1.08
N GLY A 74 11.69 -22.28 -1.66
CA GLY A 74 10.95 -23.47 -2.07
C GLY A 74 10.19 -24.12 -0.92
N ALA A 75 10.86 -24.36 0.21
CA ALA A 75 10.24 -24.96 1.39
C ALA A 75 9.06 -24.11 1.93
N LEU A 76 9.20 -22.79 1.98
CA LEU A 76 8.11 -21.90 2.37
C LEU A 76 6.93 -21.93 1.41
N LEU A 77 7.18 -22.03 0.09
CA LEU A 77 6.12 -22.15 -0.92
C LEU A 77 5.37 -23.49 -0.82
N GLU A 78 6.08 -24.59 -0.56
CA GLU A 78 5.47 -25.89 -0.32
C GLU A 78 4.60 -25.88 0.94
N ALA A 79 5.11 -25.33 2.04
CA ALA A 79 4.34 -25.14 3.27
C ALA A 79 3.11 -24.25 3.08
N ALA A 80 3.23 -23.19 2.27
CA ALA A 80 2.11 -22.32 1.92
C ALA A 80 1.05 -23.08 1.11
N ALA A 81 1.45 -23.89 0.12
CA ALA A 81 0.56 -24.73 -0.65
C ALA A 81 -0.15 -25.79 0.21
N ALA A 82 0.56 -26.42 1.14
CA ALA A 82 -0.03 -27.35 2.13
C ALA A 82 -1.07 -26.61 2.99
N THR A 83 -0.73 -25.45 3.54
CA THR A 83 -1.65 -24.62 4.32
C THR A 83 -2.91 -24.25 3.49
N ALA A 84 -2.73 -23.89 2.21
CA ALA A 84 -3.85 -23.55 1.33
C ALA A 84 -4.82 -24.74 1.15
N LYS A 85 -4.29 -25.94 0.95
CA LYS A 85 -5.08 -27.18 0.85
C LYS A 85 -5.85 -27.45 2.16
N GLU A 86 -5.18 -27.34 3.30
CA GLU A 86 -5.77 -27.57 4.63
C GLU A 86 -6.96 -26.64 4.91
N VAL A 87 -6.79 -25.32 4.62
CA VAL A 87 -7.88 -24.35 4.84
C VAL A 87 -8.90 -24.31 3.69
N GLY A 88 -8.70 -25.10 2.62
CA GLY A 88 -9.56 -25.15 1.43
C GLY A 88 -9.54 -23.84 0.66
N ALA A 89 -8.38 -23.20 0.51
CA ALA A 89 -8.22 -22.00 -0.29
C ALA A 89 -8.18 -22.34 -1.78
N ALA A 90 -8.85 -21.54 -2.60
CA ALA A 90 -8.85 -21.70 -4.06
C ALA A 90 -7.53 -21.25 -4.69
N HIS A 91 -6.84 -20.32 -4.06
CA HIS A 91 -5.54 -19.82 -4.53
C HIS A 91 -4.77 -19.15 -3.39
N ILE A 92 -3.45 -18.98 -3.61
CA ILE A 92 -2.60 -18.06 -2.87
C ILE A 92 -2.19 -16.95 -3.84
N GLU A 93 -2.19 -15.69 -3.38
CA GLU A 93 -1.62 -14.55 -4.07
C GLU A 93 -0.41 -14.03 -3.27
N LEU A 94 0.79 -14.15 -3.83
CA LEU A 94 2.02 -13.59 -3.25
C LEU A 94 2.36 -12.27 -3.92
N ARG A 95 2.41 -11.19 -3.15
CA ARG A 95 2.73 -9.84 -3.62
C ARG A 95 4.21 -9.56 -3.39
N GLN A 96 5.03 -9.94 -4.36
CA GLN A 96 6.47 -9.78 -4.31
C GLN A 96 6.93 -8.42 -4.84
N ASP A 97 7.91 -7.85 -4.13
CA ASP A 97 8.64 -6.66 -4.54
C ASP A 97 9.77 -7.02 -5.50
N GLU A 98 10.45 -8.14 -5.24
CA GLU A 98 11.52 -8.69 -6.07
C GLU A 98 11.09 -10.01 -6.72
N PRO A 99 11.71 -10.42 -7.85
CA PRO A 99 11.44 -11.72 -8.44
C PRO A 99 11.68 -12.88 -7.49
N LEU A 100 10.83 -13.91 -7.56
CA LEU A 100 10.95 -15.13 -6.78
C LEU A 100 11.24 -16.31 -7.70
N ALA A 101 12.22 -17.16 -7.35
CA ALA A 101 12.53 -18.39 -8.06
C ALA A 101 11.42 -19.42 -7.83
N THR A 102 10.44 -19.48 -8.72
CA THR A 102 9.30 -20.40 -8.63
C THR A 102 8.67 -20.63 -9.99
N ALA A 103 8.07 -21.81 -10.21
CA ALA A 103 7.24 -22.11 -11.38
C ALA A 103 5.80 -21.61 -11.25
N TRP A 104 5.42 -20.95 -10.14
CA TRP A 104 4.08 -20.42 -9.99
C TRP A 104 3.79 -19.33 -11.02
N PRO A 105 2.60 -19.34 -11.65
CA PRO A 105 2.22 -18.29 -12.59
C PRO A 105 2.32 -16.91 -11.98
N VAL A 106 2.76 -15.92 -12.77
CA VAL A 106 3.01 -14.56 -12.33
C VAL A 106 2.23 -13.53 -13.14
N ARG A 107 1.75 -12.49 -12.47
CA ARG A 107 1.24 -11.26 -13.09
C ARG A 107 2.14 -10.09 -12.74
N SER A 108 2.62 -9.37 -13.77
CA SER A 108 3.52 -8.21 -13.64
C SER A 108 2.88 -6.93 -14.21
N LYS A 109 1.56 -6.74 -13.99
CA LYS A 109 0.82 -5.56 -14.48
C LYS A 109 0.89 -4.35 -13.54
N LYS A 110 1.47 -4.52 -12.37
CA LYS A 110 1.54 -3.47 -11.33
C LYS A 110 2.99 -3.09 -11.08
N VAL A 111 3.19 -1.82 -10.82
CA VAL A 111 4.48 -1.25 -10.41
C VAL A 111 4.30 -0.46 -9.12
N SER A 112 5.33 -0.40 -8.27
CA SER A 112 5.44 0.62 -7.24
C SER A 112 6.18 1.81 -7.83
N MET A 113 5.74 3.03 -7.52
CA MET A 113 6.35 4.26 -8.05
C MET A 113 7.25 4.87 -6.98
N ARG A 114 8.57 4.79 -7.19
CA ARG A 114 9.58 5.17 -6.19
C ARG A 114 10.41 6.36 -6.64
N LEU A 115 10.70 7.27 -5.71
CA LEU A 115 11.50 8.46 -5.92
C LEU A 115 12.66 8.46 -4.93
N ALA A 116 13.89 8.56 -5.44
CA ALA A 116 15.05 8.84 -4.59
C ALA A 116 14.97 10.27 -4.07
N LEU A 117 15.20 10.46 -2.77
CA LEU A 117 15.15 11.78 -2.13
C LEU A 117 16.55 12.32 -1.90
N PRO A 118 16.80 13.58 -2.27
CA PRO A 118 18.00 14.30 -1.85
C PRO A 118 17.95 14.67 -0.36
N PRO A 119 19.05 15.15 0.22
CA PRO A 119 19.08 15.51 1.64
C PRO A 119 18.09 16.59 2.06
N ASP A 120 17.68 17.46 1.14
CA ASP A 120 16.78 18.57 1.41
C ASP A 120 15.73 18.78 0.30
N TYR A 121 14.60 19.35 0.68
CA TYR A 121 13.47 19.57 -0.22
C TYR A 121 13.73 20.64 -1.28
N GLU A 122 14.59 21.63 -1.01
CA GLU A 122 14.90 22.68 -1.98
C GLU A 122 15.62 22.09 -3.20
N THR A 123 16.57 21.20 -2.97
CA THR A 123 17.26 20.43 -4.00
C THR A 123 16.26 19.58 -4.81
N LEU A 124 15.34 18.89 -4.12
CA LEU A 124 14.28 18.11 -4.78
C LEU A 124 13.40 19.01 -5.64
N LEU A 125 12.95 20.13 -5.08
CA LEU A 125 12.07 21.08 -5.79
C LEU A 125 12.74 21.65 -7.05
N LYS A 126 14.04 21.97 -6.99
CA LYS A 126 14.81 22.45 -8.15
C LYS A 126 14.91 21.40 -9.25
N ALA A 127 14.98 20.12 -8.91
CA ALA A 127 15.04 19.01 -9.86
C ALA A 127 13.72 18.77 -10.59
N PHE A 128 12.58 19.22 -10.05
CA PHE A 128 11.29 19.04 -10.71
C PHE A 128 11.16 19.88 -11.99
N PRO A 129 10.44 19.37 -13.01
CA PRO A 129 10.10 20.16 -14.20
C PRO A 129 9.40 21.49 -13.84
N SER A 130 9.63 22.54 -14.63
CA SER A 130 9.07 23.88 -14.38
C SER A 130 7.53 23.87 -14.23
N LYS A 131 6.85 23.06 -15.02
CA LYS A 131 5.40 22.87 -14.96
C LYS A 131 4.96 22.35 -13.58
N LEU A 132 5.64 21.34 -13.05
CA LEU A 132 5.32 20.77 -11.73
C LEU A 132 5.57 21.79 -10.62
N ARG A 133 6.75 22.48 -10.66
CA ARG A 133 7.03 23.55 -9.70
C ARG A 133 5.97 24.65 -9.69
N SER A 134 5.48 25.04 -10.88
CA SER A 134 4.41 26.02 -11.00
C SER A 134 3.09 25.53 -10.40
N GLN A 135 2.75 24.25 -10.59
CA GLN A 135 1.55 23.65 -10.01
C GLN A 135 1.62 23.59 -8.47
N VAL A 136 2.78 23.19 -7.91
CA VAL A 136 2.98 23.17 -6.45
C VAL A 136 2.88 24.58 -5.88
N ARG A 137 3.58 25.56 -6.48
CA ARG A 137 3.51 26.97 -6.02
C ARG A 137 2.12 27.56 -6.13
N ARG A 138 1.36 27.19 -7.18
CA ARG A 138 -0.03 27.61 -7.31
C ARG A 138 -0.89 27.06 -6.16
N ALA A 139 -0.79 25.77 -5.88
CA ALA A 139 -1.52 25.14 -4.77
C ALA A 139 -1.17 25.76 -3.41
N GLN A 140 0.10 26.14 -3.19
CA GLN A 140 0.54 26.82 -1.97
C GLN A 140 -0.09 28.21 -1.79
N LYS A 141 -0.48 28.89 -2.88
CA LYS A 141 -1.12 30.22 -2.82
C LYS A 141 -2.63 30.20 -2.56
N GLU A 142 -3.25 29.03 -2.57
CA GLU A 142 -4.71 28.89 -2.38
C GLU A 142 -5.14 29.04 -0.88
N GLY A 143 -4.23 29.38 0.01
CA GLY A 143 -4.53 29.58 1.44
C GLY A 143 -4.82 28.28 2.20
N MET A 144 -4.45 27.14 1.63
CA MET A 144 -4.54 25.85 2.32
C MET A 144 -3.45 25.71 3.38
N ASP A 145 -3.77 25.04 4.47
CA ASP A 145 -2.85 24.62 5.52
C ASP A 145 -2.61 23.09 5.46
N VAL A 146 -1.49 22.66 5.99
CA VAL A 146 -1.14 21.23 6.10
C VAL A 146 -0.73 20.91 7.53
N ARG A 147 -1.25 19.78 8.03
CA ARG A 147 -0.85 19.23 9.35
C ARG A 147 -0.36 17.80 9.15
N VAL A 148 0.76 17.48 9.78
CA VAL A 148 1.29 16.11 9.90
C VAL A 148 1.27 15.75 11.37
N GLY A 149 0.62 14.63 11.72
CA GLY A 149 0.41 14.24 13.11
C GLY A 149 -0.01 12.78 13.24
N GLY A 150 -0.60 12.46 14.38
CA GLY A 150 -1.01 11.10 14.77
C GLY A 150 -2.53 10.93 14.82
N THR A 151 -2.99 10.33 15.91
CA THR A 151 -4.39 9.97 16.12
C THR A 151 -5.34 11.16 16.17
N GLU A 152 -4.86 12.34 16.56
CA GLU A 152 -5.61 13.59 16.59
C GLU A 152 -6.11 14.02 15.20
N LEU A 153 -5.45 13.58 14.13
CA LEU A 153 -5.84 13.85 12.75
C LEU A 153 -6.75 12.79 12.14
N LEU A 154 -7.01 11.68 12.85
CA LEU A 154 -7.74 10.53 12.31
C LEU A 154 -9.16 10.90 11.83
N GLY A 155 -9.84 11.79 12.53
CA GLY A 155 -11.19 12.25 12.14
C GLY A 155 -11.21 12.95 10.79
N ASP A 156 -10.29 13.89 10.58
CA ASP A 156 -10.16 14.66 9.34
C ASP A 156 -9.64 13.79 8.18
N TYR A 157 -8.62 12.95 8.44
CA TYR A 157 -8.11 11.96 7.49
C TYR A 157 -9.24 11.06 6.98
N TYR A 158 -9.97 10.43 7.89
CA TYR A 158 -10.99 9.45 7.54
C TYR A 158 -12.17 10.06 6.79
N ARG A 159 -12.54 11.30 7.11
CA ARG A 159 -13.60 12.04 6.40
C ARG A 159 -13.29 12.19 4.92
N VAL A 160 -12.06 12.57 4.57
CA VAL A 160 -11.61 12.71 3.18
C VAL A 160 -11.48 11.35 2.52
N PHE A 161 -10.84 10.40 3.20
CA PHE A 161 -10.62 9.04 2.70
C PHE A 161 -11.93 8.34 2.36
N ALA A 162 -12.88 8.29 3.29
CA ALA A 162 -14.14 7.59 3.12
C ALA A 162 -14.96 8.19 1.96
N ARG A 163 -14.98 9.53 1.84
CA ARG A 163 -15.64 10.21 0.72
C ARG A 163 -14.99 9.86 -0.61
N CYS A 164 -13.68 9.93 -0.70
CA CYS A 164 -12.94 9.61 -1.91
C CYS A 164 -13.18 8.14 -2.35
N MET A 165 -13.15 7.19 -1.42
CA MET A 165 -13.40 5.77 -1.72
C MET A 165 -14.84 5.55 -2.21
N ARG A 166 -15.83 6.17 -1.58
CA ARG A 166 -17.21 6.14 -2.04
C ARG A 166 -17.35 6.70 -3.47
N ASP A 167 -16.72 7.84 -3.74
CA ASP A 167 -16.76 8.48 -5.06
C ASP A 167 -16.11 7.63 -6.16
N LEU A 168 -15.15 6.76 -5.78
CA LEU A 168 -14.51 5.79 -6.66
C LEU A 168 -15.30 4.46 -6.78
N GLY A 169 -16.34 4.27 -5.96
CA GLY A 169 -17.04 2.99 -5.87
C GLY A 169 -16.20 1.88 -5.27
N THR A 170 -15.24 2.21 -4.42
CA THR A 170 -14.35 1.27 -3.73
C THR A 170 -14.83 1.08 -2.30
N PRO A 171 -14.98 -0.15 -1.78
CA PRO A 171 -15.31 -0.39 -0.39
C PRO A 171 -14.35 0.34 0.55
N VAL A 172 -14.91 1.03 1.53
CA VAL A 172 -14.15 1.80 2.52
C VAL A 172 -13.68 0.88 3.63
N TYR A 173 -12.40 0.95 4.00
CA TYR A 173 -11.94 0.34 5.24
C TYR A 173 -12.56 1.06 6.43
N GLU A 174 -12.87 0.30 7.47
CA GLU A 174 -13.37 0.86 8.72
C GLU A 174 -12.37 1.86 9.33
N ARG A 175 -12.88 2.87 10.04
CA ARG A 175 -12.05 3.82 10.77
C ARG A 175 -11.14 3.11 11.78
N GLY A 176 -11.64 2.05 12.42
CA GLY A 176 -10.90 1.22 13.38
C GLY A 176 -9.64 0.57 12.79
N PHE A 177 -9.58 0.36 11.47
CA PHE A 177 -8.37 -0.13 10.82
C PHE A 177 -7.23 0.88 10.91
N PHE A 178 -7.49 2.14 10.60
CA PHE A 178 -6.49 3.20 10.69
C PHE A 178 -6.12 3.54 12.14
N GLU A 179 -7.08 3.46 13.05
CA GLU A 179 -6.85 3.61 14.49
C GLU A 179 -5.90 2.52 15.01
N ALA A 180 -6.17 1.26 14.68
CA ALA A 180 -5.30 0.14 15.05
C ALA A 180 -3.89 0.25 14.45
N ILE A 181 -3.75 0.77 13.22
CA ILE A 181 -2.45 1.05 12.61
C ILE A 181 -1.69 2.11 13.41
N LEU A 182 -2.32 3.24 13.72
CA LEU A 182 -1.71 4.35 14.47
C LEU A 182 -1.30 3.93 15.90
N GLU A 183 -2.12 3.11 16.56
CA GLU A 183 -1.81 2.54 17.89
C GLU A 183 -0.63 1.57 17.83
N THR A 184 -0.56 0.74 16.77
CA THR A 184 0.47 -0.30 16.63
C THR A 184 1.82 0.28 16.21
N PHE A 185 1.82 1.33 15.40
CA PHE A 185 3.01 1.95 14.81
C PHE A 185 3.08 3.46 15.10
N PRO A 186 3.09 3.87 16.38
CA PRO A 186 2.99 5.30 16.76
C PRO A 186 4.20 6.13 16.36
N LYS A 187 5.33 5.52 16.03
CA LYS A 187 6.55 6.19 15.56
C LYS A 187 6.67 6.18 14.04
N GLU A 188 6.26 5.11 13.41
CA GLU A 188 6.41 4.84 11.99
C GLU A 188 5.28 5.43 11.14
N VAL A 189 4.08 5.59 11.72
CA VAL A 189 2.90 6.07 10.99
C VAL A 189 2.57 7.51 11.34
N ARG A 190 2.27 8.29 10.32
CA ARG A 190 1.74 9.66 10.45
C ARG A 190 0.56 9.84 9.50
N LEU A 191 -0.33 10.73 9.88
CA LEU A 191 -1.38 11.25 9.01
C LEU A 191 -0.96 12.62 8.51
N CYS A 192 -1.20 12.89 7.23
CA CYS A 192 -1.07 14.20 6.64
C CYS A 192 -2.45 14.67 6.18
N VAL A 193 -2.87 15.87 6.59
CA VAL A 193 -4.17 16.44 6.25
C VAL A 193 -3.97 17.84 5.72
N VAL A 194 -4.53 18.11 4.54
CA VAL A 194 -4.62 19.44 3.93
C VAL A 194 -6.00 19.98 4.14
N SER A 195 -6.09 21.20 4.66
CA SER A 195 -7.36 21.88 4.98
C SER A 195 -7.43 23.27 4.36
N LEU A 196 -8.64 23.78 4.20
CA LEU A 196 -8.92 25.18 3.89
C LEU A 196 -10.01 25.68 4.83
N ASN A 197 -9.73 26.74 5.59
CA ASN A 197 -10.64 27.28 6.60
C ASN A 197 -11.17 26.19 7.57
N GLY A 198 -10.30 25.29 8.00
CA GLY A 198 -10.62 24.18 8.90
C GLY A 198 -11.34 22.99 8.24
N ALA A 199 -11.71 23.05 6.96
CA ALA A 199 -12.33 21.95 6.24
C ALA A 199 -11.27 21.07 5.57
N PRO A 200 -11.19 19.74 5.84
CA PRO A 200 -10.20 18.86 5.24
C PRO A 200 -10.54 18.57 3.77
N LEU A 201 -9.57 18.75 2.88
CA LEU A 201 -9.68 18.63 1.42
C LEU A 201 -8.88 17.47 0.83
N ALA A 202 -7.71 17.17 1.42
CA ALA A 202 -6.89 16.03 1.02
C ALA A 202 -6.24 15.41 2.25
N SER A 203 -5.97 14.11 2.17
CA SER A 203 -5.32 13.41 3.28
C SER A 203 -4.47 12.23 2.78
N GLY A 204 -3.46 11.86 3.56
CA GLY A 204 -2.60 10.72 3.31
C GLY A 204 -2.20 10.05 4.62
N LEU A 205 -2.09 8.71 4.60
CA LEU A 205 -1.41 7.97 5.65
C LEU A 205 0.02 7.73 5.17
N LEU A 206 0.98 8.07 6.00
CA LEU A 206 2.41 7.91 5.77
C LEU A 206 2.91 6.76 6.62
N TYR A 207 3.72 5.88 6.04
CA TYR A 207 4.35 4.77 6.75
C TYR A 207 5.85 4.77 6.49
N GLY A 208 6.61 5.05 7.53
CA GLY A 208 8.08 5.04 7.50
C GLY A 208 8.63 3.67 7.87
N PHE A 209 9.51 3.13 7.06
CA PHE A 209 10.28 1.94 7.41
C PHE A 209 11.72 2.09 6.93
N ARG A 210 12.67 2.03 7.87
CA ARG A 210 14.09 2.31 7.58
C ARG A 210 14.25 3.67 6.92
N SER A 211 14.82 3.68 5.70
CA SER A 211 15.07 4.90 4.94
C SER A 211 13.98 5.27 3.91
N THR A 212 12.86 4.53 3.91
CA THR A 212 11.76 4.77 2.95
C THR A 212 10.51 5.25 3.66
N LEU A 213 9.90 6.32 3.15
CA LEU A 213 8.55 6.76 3.50
C LEU A 213 7.60 6.34 2.40
N GLU A 214 6.55 5.62 2.74
CA GLU A 214 5.48 5.23 1.81
C GLU A 214 4.19 5.99 2.12
N ILE A 215 3.39 6.26 1.08
CA ILE A 215 2.02 6.75 1.20
C ILE A 215 1.04 5.69 0.66
N PRO A 216 0.71 4.65 1.43
CA PRO A 216 -0.15 3.55 0.98
C PRO A 216 -1.57 4.00 0.65
N TRP A 217 -2.06 5.02 1.34
CA TRP A 217 -3.38 5.61 1.08
C TRP A 217 -3.30 7.12 1.06
N ALA A 218 -3.72 7.69 -0.07
CA ALA A 218 -3.92 9.13 -0.26
C ALA A 218 -5.29 9.37 -0.89
N ALA A 219 -5.94 10.42 -0.48
CA ALA A 219 -7.26 10.80 -0.94
C ALA A 219 -7.39 12.32 -1.07
N SER A 220 -8.22 12.76 -2.01
CA SER A 220 -8.59 14.16 -2.11
C SER A 220 -10.06 14.30 -2.51
N ASP A 221 -10.71 15.33 -2.01
CA ASP A 221 -12.10 15.64 -2.33
C ASP A 221 -12.16 16.29 -3.72
N LYS A 222 -12.77 15.58 -4.68
CA LYS A 222 -12.84 16.02 -6.08
C LYS A 222 -13.62 17.36 -6.27
N ARG A 223 -14.47 17.74 -5.32
CA ARG A 223 -15.21 19.01 -5.35
C ARG A 223 -14.27 20.21 -5.31
N PHE A 224 -13.08 20.05 -4.72
CA PHE A 224 -12.07 21.08 -4.57
C PHE A 224 -10.88 20.92 -5.53
N SER A 225 -11.00 20.09 -6.56
CA SER A 225 -9.90 19.80 -7.49
C SER A 225 -9.30 21.05 -8.15
N ARG A 226 -10.07 22.14 -8.30
CA ARG A 226 -9.57 23.43 -8.83
C ARG A 226 -8.48 24.06 -7.97
N LEU A 227 -8.50 23.83 -6.65
CA LEU A 227 -7.48 24.30 -5.69
C LEU A 227 -6.24 23.39 -5.69
N SER A 228 -6.31 22.25 -6.37
CA SER A 228 -5.23 21.25 -6.44
C SER A 228 -4.72 20.75 -5.07
N PRO A 229 -5.62 20.36 -4.12
CA PRO A 229 -5.22 19.96 -2.78
C PRO A 229 -4.32 18.72 -2.79
N ASN A 230 -4.47 17.85 -3.80
CA ASN A 230 -3.59 16.69 -4.00
C ASN A 230 -2.14 17.10 -4.34
N MET A 231 -1.95 18.16 -5.13
CA MET A 231 -0.62 18.70 -5.42
C MET A 231 0.03 19.28 -4.16
N PHE A 232 -0.76 19.97 -3.33
CA PHE A 232 -0.29 20.53 -2.07
C PHE A 232 0.07 19.41 -1.08
N LEU A 233 -0.77 18.38 -0.97
CA LEU A 233 -0.51 17.20 -0.14
C LEU A 233 0.83 16.55 -0.49
N TYR A 234 1.05 16.20 -1.77
CA TYR A 234 2.29 15.52 -2.17
C TYR A 234 3.52 16.42 -2.03
N GLY A 235 3.42 17.73 -2.30
CA GLY A 235 4.49 18.67 -2.04
C GLY A 235 4.88 18.69 -0.55
N ALA A 236 3.90 18.80 0.33
CA ALA A 236 4.13 18.81 1.78
C ALA A 236 4.67 17.47 2.33
N VAL A 237 4.18 16.35 1.79
CA VAL A 237 4.66 15.01 2.20
C VAL A 237 6.11 14.78 1.76
N LEU A 238 6.50 15.23 0.57
CA LEU A 238 7.88 15.14 0.10
C LEU A 238 8.82 16.06 0.90
N GLU A 239 8.36 17.25 1.25
CA GLU A 239 9.09 18.16 2.15
C GLU A 239 9.28 17.51 3.53
N TYR A 240 8.21 16.93 4.09
CA TYR A 240 8.27 16.16 5.33
C TYR A 240 9.28 15.00 5.23
N ALA A 241 9.25 14.22 4.14
CA ALA A 241 10.13 13.08 3.94
C ALA A 241 11.62 13.50 3.91
N CYS A 242 11.96 14.58 3.22
CA CYS A 242 13.33 15.14 3.20
C CYS A 242 13.76 15.62 4.59
N ARG A 243 12.89 16.37 5.29
CA ARG A 243 13.17 16.89 6.64
C ARG A 243 13.42 15.80 7.66
N GLU A 244 12.64 14.71 7.60
CA GLU A 244 12.81 13.53 8.49
C GLU A 244 13.98 12.62 8.06
N GLY A 245 14.70 12.97 6.99
CA GLY A 245 15.92 12.27 6.55
C GLY A 245 15.69 10.98 5.78
N PHE A 246 14.48 10.72 5.27
CA PHE A 246 14.22 9.58 4.38
C PHE A 246 15.03 9.71 3.08
N LYS A 247 15.43 8.57 2.53
CA LYS A 247 16.24 8.49 1.30
C LYS A 247 15.42 8.10 0.07
N ALA A 248 14.22 7.58 0.31
CA ALA A 248 13.29 7.21 -0.76
C ALA A 248 11.84 7.52 -0.35
N PHE A 249 11.03 7.85 -1.36
CA PHE A 249 9.60 8.00 -1.21
C PHE A 249 8.89 7.01 -2.14
N ASP A 250 8.02 6.17 -1.57
CA ASP A 250 7.18 5.25 -2.33
C ASP A 250 5.75 5.81 -2.44
N PHE A 251 5.37 6.21 -3.64
CA PHE A 251 4.03 6.67 -3.95
C PHE A 251 2.99 5.54 -3.95
N GLY A 252 3.42 4.31 -3.69
CA GLY A 252 2.60 3.12 -3.76
C GLY A 252 2.29 2.67 -5.19
N ARG A 253 1.47 1.63 -5.27
CA ARG A 253 1.17 0.87 -6.48
C ARG A 253 0.40 1.67 -7.53
N SER A 254 0.72 1.39 -8.81
CA SER A 254 -0.04 1.84 -9.97
C SER A 254 -0.11 0.76 -11.05
N SER A 255 -1.11 0.83 -11.92
CA SER A 255 -1.07 0.13 -13.20
C SER A 255 -0.28 0.98 -14.19
N VAL A 256 0.57 0.34 -14.98
CA VAL A 256 1.31 1.04 -16.05
C VAL A 256 0.33 1.82 -16.92
N ASP A 257 0.70 3.02 -17.35
CA ASP A 257 -0.07 3.94 -18.19
C ASP A 257 -1.41 4.44 -17.62
N SER A 258 -1.73 4.12 -16.38
CA SER A 258 -2.91 4.68 -15.71
C SER A 258 -2.74 6.18 -15.37
N GLY A 259 -3.86 6.85 -15.06
CA GLY A 259 -3.82 8.24 -14.59
C GLY A 259 -2.99 8.40 -13.30
N THR A 260 -3.06 7.43 -12.38
CA THR A 260 -2.26 7.41 -11.16
C THR A 260 -0.77 7.20 -11.44
N TYR A 261 -0.43 6.36 -12.42
CA TYR A 261 0.96 6.19 -12.88
C TYR A 261 1.52 7.52 -13.41
N ARG A 262 0.81 8.16 -14.36
CA ARG A 262 1.23 9.46 -14.93
C ARG A 262 1.34 10.55 -13.87
N PHE A 263 0.40 10.58 -12.92
CA PHE A 263 0.46 11.52 -11.80
C PHE A 263 1.74 11.34 -10.95
N LYS A 264 2.12 10.11 -10.65
CA LYS A 264 3.32 9.82 -9.84
C LYS A 264 4.60 10.04 -10.64
N ALA A 265 4.61 9.67 -11.92
CA ALA A 265 5.75 9.88 -12.82
C ALA A 265 6.11 11.38 -13.01
N GLN A 266 5.14 12.29 -12.97
CA GLN A 266 5.42 13.73 -13.07
C GLN A 266 6.28 14.26 -11.91
N TRP A 267 6.25 13.57 -10.74
CA TRP A 267 7.11 13.88 -9.59
C TRP A 267 8.52 13.28 -9.70
N GLY A 268 8.84 12.67 -10.83
CA GLY A 268 10.12 12.00 -11.06
C GLY A 268 10.17 10.56 -10.50
N ALA A 269 9.06 10.03 -9.98
CA ALA A 269 9.03 8.67 -9.50
C ALA A 269 9.25 7.67 -10.63
N GLN A 270 10.12 6.69 -10.39
CA GLN A 270 10.44 5.61 -11.31
C GLN A 270 9.61 4.36 -11.02
N PRO A 271 9.14 3.64 -12.04
CA PRO A 271 8.42 2.39 -11.83
C PRO A 271 9.36 1.28 -11.36
N HIS A 272 9.01 0.62 -10.27
CA HIS A 272 9.63 -0.61 -9.78
C HIS A 272 8.63 -1.76 -9.98
N GLN A 273 9.02 -2.78 -10.75
CA GLN A 273 8.12 -3.86 -11.13
C GLN A 273 7.71 -4.69 -9.92
N LEU A 274 6.41 -4.91 -9.74
CA LEU A 274 5.87 -5.84 -8.76
C LEU A 274 5.52 -7.17 -9.42
N HIS A 275 5.75 -8.27 -8.70
CA HIS A 275 5.57 -9.63 -9.18
C HIS A 275 4.52 -10.33 -8.32
N TRP A 276 3.32 -10.56 -8.85
CA TRP A 276 2.27 -11.26 -8.13
C TRP A 276 2.19 -12.69 -8.59
N TYR A 277 2.70 -13.61 -7.75
CA TYR A 277 2.71 -15.05 -8.00
C TYR A 277 1.45 -15.70 -7.45
N TYR A 278 0.98 -16.75 -8.13
CA TYR A 278 -0.24 -17.45 -7.77
C TYR A 278 0.02 -18.95 -7.63
N TRP A 279 -0.31 -19.52 -6.49
CA TRP A 279 -0.61 -20.93 -6.40
C TRP A 279 -2.11 -21.11 -6.63
N LEU A 280 -2.47 -22.14 -7.38
CA LEU A 280 -3.86 -22.41 -7.75
C LEU A 280 -4.23 -23.83 -7.33
N SER A 281 -5.39 -24.02 -6.69
CA SER A 281 -5.94 -25.36 -6.48
C SER A 281 -6.34 -25.97 -7.83
N GLU A 282 -6.44 -27.30 -7.88
CA GLU A 282 -6.75 -28.03 -9.11
C GLU A 282 -8.00 -27.50 -9.81
N GLY A 283 -7.90 -27.36 -11.15
CA GLY A 283 -8.97 -26.83 -11.99
C GLY A 283 -9.24 -25.33 -11.87
N ARG A 284 -8.42 -24.57 -11.12
CA ARG A 284 -8.59 -23.12 -10.96
C ARG A 284 -7.69 -22.33 -11.91
N THR A 285 -8.14 -21.13 -12.22
CA THR A 285 -7.38 -20.13 -12.97
C THR A 285 -7.11 -18.92 -12.10
N ILE A 286 -6.13 -18.08 -12.51
CA ILE A 286 -5.84 -16.83 -11.79
C ILE A 286 -7.09 -15.96 -11.76
N PRO A 287 -7.55 -15.52 -10.56
CA PRO A 287 -8.80 -14.76 -10.44
C PRO A 287 -8.72 -13.42 -11.19
N GLU A 288 -9.75 -13.11 -11.96
CA GLU A 288 -9.91 -11.81 -12.60
C GLU A 288 -10.74 -10.89 -11.71
N LEU A 289 -10.06 -10.18 -10.82
CA LEU A 289 -10.65 -9.16 -9.96
C LEU A 289 -10.62 -7.80 -10.68
N ASN A 290 -11.34 -7.70 -11.81
CA ASN A 290 -11.48 -6.44 -12.51
C ASN A 290 -12.78 -5.75 -12.03
N PRO A 291 -12.73 -4.47 -11.59
CA PRO A 291 -13.94 -3.68 -11.27
C PRO A 291 -14.94 -3.59 -12.44
N ASP A 292 -14.45 -3.72 -13.68
CA ASP A 292 -15.30 -3.73 -14.88
C ASP A 292 -16.05 -5.05 -15.08
N ASN A 293 -15.80 -6.07 -14.25
CA ASN A 293 -16.53 -7.34 -14.31
C ASN A 293 -18.00 -7.11 -13.91
N PRO A 294 -18.96 -7.49 -14.76
CA PRO A 294 -20.39 -7.27 -14.50
C PRO A 294 -20.88 -7.80 -13.14
N LYS A 295 -20.26 -8.85 -12.62
CA LYS A 295 -20.57 -9.40 -11.28
C LYS A 295 -20.34 -8.41 -10.15
N TYR A 296 -19.42 -7.46 -10.32
CA TYR A 296 -19.09 -6.47 -9.28
C TYR A 296 -19.74 -5.12 -9.54
N GLN A 297 -20.15 -4.83 -10.78
CA GLN A 297 -20.72 -3.52 -11.15
C GLN A 297 -22.01 -3.20 -10.40
N ALA A 298 -22.90 -4.19 -10.21
CA ALA A 298 -24.13 -3.98 -9.45
C ALA A 298 -23.84 -3.63 -7.97
N ALA A 299 -22.91 -4.33 -7.34
CA ALA A 299 -22.49 -4.03 -5.98
C ALA A 299 -21.79 -2.66 -5.87
N ILE A 300 -20.96 -2.31 -6.85
CA ILE A 300 -20.28 -1.01 -6.92
C ILE A 300 -21.29 0.13 -7.12
N ALA A 301 -22.31 -0.07 -7.94
CA ALA A 301 -23.38 0.92 -8.17
C ALA A 301 -24.22 1.15 -6.92
N ALA A 302 -24.55 0.07 -6.20
CA ALA A 302 -25.29 0.17 -4.93
C ALA A 302 -24.47 0.82 -3.79
N TRP A 303 -23.13 0.77 -3.88
CA TRP A 303 -22.23 1.38 -2.91
C TRP A 303 -22.03 2.88 -3.10
N LYS A 304 -22.09 3.39 -4.31
CA LYS A 304 -21.98 4.82 -4.65
C LYS A 304 -23.19 5.63 -4.17
#